data_f126a27081f832758a2cdf815b0d771d
#
_entry.id   f126a27081f832758a2cdf815b0d771d
#
_cell.length_a   1.000
_cell.length_b   1.000
_cell.length_c   1.000
_cell.angle_alpha   90.00
_cell.angle_beta   90.00
_cell.angle_gamma   90.00
#
_symmetry.space_group_name_H-M   'P 1'
#
loop_
_entity.id
_entity.type
_entity.pdbx_description
1 polymer ?
#
loop_
_entity_poly.entity_id
_entity_poly.type
_entity_poly.pdbx_seq_one_letter_code
_entity_poly.pdbx_strand_id
1 'polypeptide(L)'
;MQAYKVIAFAGPIDGAHAALNSPPSAVIADLWMEGISGVQLTRLLGAEAATERVPVILRGPDNPRNRFWSERAGAAAYVVKGQMRNLVLALTKCITPVEDDAFFTQLQGAESDIRDRIAAHLDAALFESVLSSEVRALSTCGEFSHLFDTLVQFVSQVMSYRWLALAVGTPVHVGLHCHPALGEECEAEARQVLEIPAGCDVLRIEDEDAVSNASSFPPALRTIHFGATPIARIALRENDQGSPQDLRTIDIVARELGGPLRITSLVEEAQHAATTDPLTGLMNRRAFLAALELERARSLRHAYALSLLLLDVDHFKSINDKRGHAGGDCVLSWLARLLQQQARKVDIVGRWGGEEFVVALSGAGEAGAEVAAERIRAAVQAMVVKDEDSQEIHVTISIGACCLVAGETAEQLIDRADQAMYRAKAGGRNRVVVGPRPRPGEALRKTLTLHIPQEVEKPR
;
A
#
# COMPACT_ATOMS: atom_id res chain seq x y z
N MET A 1 -25.63 25.78 -51.39
CA MET A 1 -24.63 26.23 -50.37
C MET A 1 -25.42 26.76 -49.18
N GLN A 2 -25.41 26.08 -48.04
CA GLN A 2 -26.00 26.64 -46.82
C GLN A 2 -25.14 27.80 -46.37
N ALA A 3 -25.72 28.98 -46.19
CA ALA A 3 -25.05 30.17 -45.68
C ALA A 3 -25.18 30.17 -44.13
N TYR A 4 -24.07 30.13 -43.43
CA TYR A 4 -24.04 30.28 -41.98
C TYR A 4 -23.78 31.73 -41.60
N LYS A 5 -24.46 32.24 -40.58
CA LYS A 5 -24.11 33.51 -39.94
C LYS A 5 -23.02 33.21 -38.90
N VAL A 6 -21.82 33.71 -39.14
CA VAL A 6 -20.67 33.54 -38.23
C VAL A 6 -20.50 34.79 -37.37
N ILE A 7 -20.41 34.59 -36.06
CA ILE A 7 -20.08 35.63 -35.08
C ILE A 7 -18.71 35.25 -34.48
N ALA A 8 -17.73 36.10 -34.61
CA ALA A 8 -16.37 35.87 -34.13
C ALA A 8 -16.08 36.71 -32.88
N PHE A 9 -15.42 36.11 -31.93
CA PHE A 9 -14.99 36.74 -30.69
C PHE A 9 -13.46 36.71 -30.58
N ALA A 10 -12.85 37.78 -30.09
CA ALA A 10 -11.42 37.83 -29.87
C ALA A 10 -10.98 37.06 -28.62
N GLY A 11 -11.84 36.95 -27.62
CA GLY A 11 -11.58 36.23 -26.38
C GLY A 11 -12.56 35.10 -26.12
N PRO A 12 -12.12 34.02 -25.44
CA PRO A 12 -12.96 32.87 -25.15
C PRO A 12 -14.07 33.19 -24.13
N ILE A 13 -13.88 34.14 -23.24
CA ILE A 13 -14.86 34.53 -22.22
C ILE A 13 -16.06 35.22 -22.89
N ASP A 14 -15.81 36.16 -23.80
CA ASP A 14 -16.89 36.90 -24.50
C ASP A 14 -17.67 35.92 -25.39
N GLY A 15 -16.96 34.95 -26.04
CA GLY A 15 -17.60 33.90 -26.84
C GLY A 15 -18.47 32.95 -26.01
N ALA A 16 -17.98 32.54 -24.84
CA ALA A 16 -18.73 31.71 -23.89
C ALA A 16 -19.98 32.44 -23.39
N HIS A 17 -19.82 33.73 -23.02
CA HIS A 17 -20.91 34.59 -22.58
C HIS A 17 -22.02 34.71 -23.64
N ALA A 18 -21.63 34.96 -24.89
CA ALA A 18 -22.56 35.02 -25.99
C ALA A 18 -23.27 33.68 -26.24
N ALA A 19 -22.57 32.57 -26.18
CA ALA A 19 -23.13 31.25 -26.38
C ALA A 19 -24.11 30.85 -25.26
N LEU A 20 -23.85 31.20 -24.04
CA LEU A 20 -24.72 30.91 -22.88
C LEU A 20 -25.99 31.74 -22.92
N ASN A 21 -25.89 33.02 -23.31
CA ASN A 21 -27.06 33.90 -23.39
C ASN A 21 -27.93 33.70 -24.64
N SER A 22 -27.33 33.25 -25.73
CA SER A 22 -28.02 33.00 -27.00
C SER A 22 -27.36 31.79 -27.66
N PRO A 23 -27.81 30.55 -27.32
CA PRO A 23 -27.17 29.33 -27.80
C PRO A 23 -27.07 29.27 -29.32
N PRO A 24 -25.88 29.15 -29.90
CA PRO A 24 -25.69 29.06 -31.33
C PRO A 24 -25.94 27.63 -31.83
N SER A 25 -26.10 27.48 -33.15
CA SER A 25 -26.22 26.14 -33.75
C SER A 25 -24.94 25.29 -33.65
N ALA A 26 -23.78 25.92 -33.47
CA ALA A 26 -22.49 25.28 -33.15
C ALA A 26 -21.46 26.30 -32.61
N VAL A 27 -20.50 25.86 -31.86
CA VAL A 27 -19.35 26.63 -31.41
C VAL A 27 -18.09 26.07 -32.06
N ILE A 28 -17.23 26.96 -32.56
CA ILE A 28 -15.87 26.63 -33.01
C ILE A 28 -14.88 27.33 -32.13
N ALA A 29 -13.97 26.60 -31.51
CA ALA A 29 -12.97 27.17 -30.63
C ALA A 29 -11.57 26.58 -30.92
N ASP A 30 -10.55 27.37 -30.70
CA ASP A 30 -9.18 26.86 -30.72
C ASP A 30 -8.92 26.07 -29.43
N LEU A 31 -8.15 24.99 -29.54
CA LEU A 31 -7.81 24.14 -28.37
C LEU A 31 -7.04 24.95 -27.33
N TRP A 32 -6.12 25.79 -27.78
CA TRP A 32 -5.31 26.66 -26.94
C TRP A 32 -5.74 28.12 -27.16
N MET A 33 -6.27 28.73 -26.14
CA MET A 33 -6.70 30.13 -26.11
C MET A 33 -6.17 30.75 -24.81
N GLU A 34 -5.96 32.04 -24.81
CA GLU A 34 -5.54 32.78 -23.63
C GLU A 34 -6.72 32.91 -22.64
N GLY A 35 -6.48 32.57 -21.38
CA GLY A 35 -7.48 32.57 -20.31
C GLY A 35 -8.17 31.23 -20.10
N ILE A 36 -9.02 30.77 -21.03
CA ILE A 36 -9.66 29.45 -20.98
C ILE A 36 -9.32 28.64 -22.23
N SER A 37 -8.92 27.37 -22.06
CA SER A 37 -8.69 26.46 -23.19
C SER A 37 -10.00 26.02 -23.84
N GLY A 38 -9.93 25.60 -25.12
CA GLY A 38 -11.10 25.03 -25.81
C GLY A 38 -11.66 23.79 -25.10
N VAL A 39 -10.85 23.01 -24.42
CA VAL A 39 -11.28 21.87 -23.59
C VAL A 39 -12.15 22.34 -22.43
N GLN A 40 -11.72 23.37 -21.72
CA GLN A 40 -12.47 23.96 -20.60
C GLN A 40 -13.78 24.59 -21.08
N LEU A 41 -13.73 25.31 -22.21
CA LEU A 41 -14.93 25.89 -22.84
C LEU A 41 -15.94 24.78 -23.23
N THR A 42 -15.48 23.68 -23.83
CA THR A 42 -16.35 22.56 -24.20
C THR A 42 -17.04 21.96 -22.98
N ARG A 43 -16.32 21.74 -21.90
CA ARG A 43 -16.89 21.22 -20.64
C ARG A 43 -17.89 22.17 -20.01
N LEU A 44 -17.57 23.47 -20.02
CA LEU A 44 -18.47 24.50 -19.52
C LEU A 44 -19.81 24.49 -20.28
N LEU A 45 -19.75 24.54 -21.60
CA LEU A 45 -20.96 24.56 -22.44
C LEU A 45 -21.76 23.25 -22.32
N GLY A 46 -21.09 22.10 -22.16
CA GLY A 46 -21.73 20.81 -21.95
C GLY A 46 -22.33 20.62 -20.54
N ALA A 47 -21.91 21.40 -19.55
CA ALA A 47 -22.45 21.35 -18.18
C ALA A 47 -23.69 22.26 -17.98
N GLU A 48 -23.93 23.19 -18.89
CA GLU A 48 -25.04 24.13 -18.82
C GLU A 48 -26.24 23.65 -19.66
N ALA A 49 -27.40 23.53 -19.03
CA ALA A 49 -28.62 23.00 -19.67
C ALA A 49 -29.02 23.72 -20.98
N ALA A 50 -28.70 25.04 -21.07
CA ALA A 50 -28.97 25.85 -22.24
C ALA A 50 -28.07 25.49 -23.45
N THR A 51 -26.87 24.98 -23.20
CA THR A 51 -25.84 24.74 -24.24
C THR A 51 -25.36 23.29 -24.30
N GLU A 52 -25.88 22.38 -23.47
CA GLU A 52 -25.45 20.96 -23.43
C GLU A 52 -25.56 20.25 -24.79
N ARG A 53 -26.51 20.67 -25.61
CA ARG A 53 -26.74 20.11 -26.93
C ARG A 53 -26.04 20.86 -28.07
N VAL A 54 -25.39 21.99 -27.76
CA VAL A 54 -24.67 22.78 -28.76
C VAL A 54 -23.35 22.07 -29.12
N PRO A 55 -23.15 21.63 -30.33
CA PRO A 55 -21.95 20.95 -30.73
C PRO A 55 -20.75 21.91 -30.71
N VAL A 56 -19.69 21.52 -30.00
CA VAL A 56 -18.41 22.26 -29.95
C VAL A 56 -17.41 21.57 -30.86
N ILE A 57 -16.83 22.30 -31.81
CA ILE A 57 -15.77 21.83 -32.70
C ILE A 57 -14.48 22.49 -32.27
N LEU A 58 -13.50 21.68 -31.86
CA LEU A 58 -12.18 22.17 -31.43
C LEU A 58 -11.18 22.15 -32.57
N ARG A 59 -10.33 23.16 -32.64
CA ARG A 59 -9.27 23.28 -33.64
C ARG A 59 -7.89 23.36 -32.98
N GLY A 60 -6.89 22.71 -33.58
CA GLY A 60 -5.52 22.78 -33.09
C GLY A 60 -4.50 22.16 -34.03
N PRO A 61 -3.24 22.03 -33.63
CA PRO A 61 -2.20 21.34 -34.37
C PRO A 61 -2.52 19.85 -34.56
N ASP A 62 -2.01 19.24 -35.65
CA ASP A 62 -2.18 17.79 -35.84
C ASP A 62 -1.33 17.00 -34.82
N ASN A 63 -1.99 16.58 -33.75
CA ASN A 63 -1.36 15.86 -32.64
C ASN A 63 -2.38 14.87 -32.07
N PRO A 64 -2.04 13.56 -31.97
CA PRO A 64 -2.91 12.54 -31.39
C PRO A 64 -3.37 12.86 -29.96
N ARG A 65 -2.50 13.49 -29.16
CA ARG A 65 -2.80 13.91 -27.80
C ARG A 65 -3.90 14.97 -27.75
N ASN A 66 -3.90 15.91 -28.70
CA ASN A 66 -4.92 16.95 -28.77
C ASN A 66 -6.27 16.37 -29.18
N ARG A 67 -6.30 15.39 -30.09
CA ARG A 67 -7.54 14.66 -30.45
C ARG A 67 -8.12 13.93 -29.25
N PHE A 68 -7.28 13.20 -28.52
CA PHE A 68 -7.68 12.49 -27.29
C PHE A 68 -8.34 13.44 -26.26
N TRP A 69 -7.73 14.59 -26.00
CA TRP A 69 -8.30 15.55 -25.04
C TRP A 69 -9.60 16.19 -25.53
N SER A 70 -9.71 16.44 -26.83
CA SER A 70 -10.95 16.97 -27.43
C SER A 70 -12.11 16.00 -27.26
N GLU A 71 -11.90 14.72 -27.56
CA GLU A 71 -12.92 13.67 -27.39
C GLU A 71 -13.32 13.52 -25.93
N ARG A 72 -12.35 13.52 -25.01
CA ARG A 72 -12.60 13.43 -23.56
C ARG A 72 -13.29 14.66 -22.97
N ALA A 73 -13.18 15.79 -23.62
CA ALA A 73 -13.91 17.01 -23.25
C ALA A 73 -15.39 17.00 -23.69
N GLY A 74 -15.77 16.07 -24.57
CA GLY A 74 -17.10 16.02 -25.17
C GLY A 74 -17.23 16.87 -26.44
N ALA A 75 -16.10 17.23 -27.10
CA ALA A 75 -16.16 17.95 -28.36
C ALA A 75 -16.77 17.07 -29.45
N ALA A 76 -17.67 17.66 -30.25
CA ALA A 76 -18.35 16.98 -31.35
C ALA A 76 -17.39 16.62 -32.51
N ALA A 77 -16.32 17.39 -32.67
CA ALA A 77 -15.26 17.09 -33.65
C ALA A 77 -13.95 17.83 -33.27
N TYR A 78 -12.82 17.26 -33.74
CA TYR A 78 -11.53 17.92 -33.74
C TYR A 78 -11.04 18.13 -35.17
N VAL A 79 -10.65 19.35 -35.50
CA VAL A 79 -10.17 19.73 -36.83
C VAL A 79 -8.79 20.35 -36.77
N VAL A 80 -7.89 19.89 -37.62
CA VAL A 80 -6.55 20.46 -37.73
C VAL A 80 -6.61 21.88 -38.29
N LYS A 81 -5.88 22.82 -37.65
CA LYS A 81 -5.80 24.23 -38.15
C LYS A 81 -5.34 24.27 -39.59
N GLY A 82 -6.00 25.10 -40.40
CA GLY A 82 -5.74 25.24 -41.83
C GLY A 82 -6.59 24.32 -42.72
N GLN A 83 -7.23 23.31 -42.18
CA GLN A 83 -8.06 22.37 -42.95
C GLN A 83 -9.53 22.84 -43.05
N MET A 84 -9.81 23.91 -43.81
CA MET A 84 -11.12 24.53 -43.92
C MET A 84 -12.18 23.56 -44.46
N ARG A 85 -11.84 22.68 -45.41
CA ARG A 85 -12.78 21.66 -45.93
C ARG A 85 -13.28 20.71 -44.86
N ASN A 86 -12.39 20.27 -43.98
CA ASN A 86 -12.73 19.38 -42.87
C ASN A 86 -13.58 20.08 -41.81
N LEU A 87 -13.35 21.39 -41.60
CA LEU A 87 -14.15 22.19 -40.68
C LEU A 87 -15.61 22.31 -41.21
N VAL A 88 -15.78 22.61 -42.51
CA VAL A 88 -17.11 22.69 -43.12
C VAL A 88 -17.82 21.32 -43.08
N LEU A 89 -17.10 20.22 -43.31
CA LEU A 89 -17.66 18.87 -43.20
C LEU A 89 -18.09 18.54 -41.76
N ALA A 90 -17.30 18.89 -40.77
CA ALA A 90 -17.62 18.71 -39.37
C ALA A 90 -18.89 19.52 -38.98
N LEU A 91 -18.94 20.77 -39.38
CA LEU A 91 -20.12 21.63 -39.13
C LEU A 91 -21.39 21.03 -39.78
N THR A 92 -21.31 20.63 -41.03
CA THR A 92 -22.47 20.05 -41.72
C THR A 92 -22.98 18.75 -41.11
N LYS A 93 -22.09 17.98 -40.47
CA LYS A 93 -22.46 16.75 -39.75
C LYS A 93 -23.07 17.02 -38.37
N CYS A 94 -22.61 18.08 -37.69
CA CYS A 94 -23.03 18.38 -36.34
C CYS A 94 -24.27 19.25 -36.23
N ILE A 95 -24.55 20.08 -37.26
CA ILE A 95 -25.71 20.94 -37.26
C ILE A 95 -26.87 20.19 -37.89
N THR A 96 -27.75 19.62 -37.08
CA THR A 96 -29.06 19.10 -37.51
C THR A 96 -30.04 20.25 -37.55
N PRO A 97 -30.92 20.36 -38.57
CA PRO A 97 -31.99 21.35 -38.55
C PRO A 97 -32.94 21.02 -37.40
N VAL A 98 -33.01 21.87 -36.39
CA VAL A 98 -34.03 21.79 -35.34
C VAL A 98 -35.20 22.65 -35.77
N GLU A 99 -36.31 21.99 -36.14
CA GLU A 99 -37.61 22.63 -36.18
C GLU A 99 -38.15 22.57 -34.75
N ASP A 100 -38.01 23.66 -33.99
CA ASP A 100 -38.98 24.08 -32.97
C ASP A 100 -38.49 25.32 -32.20
N ASP A 101 -39.17 26.44 -32.47
CA ASP A 101 -38.97 27.77 -31.84
C ASP A 101 -39.57 27.88 -30.42
N ALA A 102 -40.05 26.81 -29.79
CA ALA A 102 -40.90 26.89 -28.61
C ALA A 102 -40.13 26.77 -27.26
N PHE A 103 -38.82 26.52 -27.25
CA PHE A 103 -38.08 26.25 -25.98
C PHE A 103 -37.36 27.44 -25.35
N PHE A 104 -37.33 28.58 -26.04
CA PHE A 104 -36.45 29.70 -25.63
C PHE A 104 -37.06 30.73 -24.66
N THR A 105 -38.30 30.54 -24.18
CA THR A 105 -39.00 31.61 -23.40
C THR A 105 -38.96 31.42 -21.89
N GLN A 106 -38.26 30.45 -21.34
CA GLN A 106 -38.35 30.13 -19.89
C GLN A 106 -37.08 30.29 -19.05
N LEU A 107 -35.99 30.87 -19.55
CA LEU A 107 -34.74 31.06 -18.78
C LEU A 107 -34.37 32.52 -18.53
N GLN A 108 -35.37 33.37 -18.23
CA GLN A 108 -35.12 34.66 -17.63
C GLN A 108 -35.24 34.55 -16.08
N GLY A 109 -34.13 34.24 -15.43
CA GLY A 109 -34.08 34.22 -13.97
C GLY A 109 -32.65 34.10 -13.47
N ALA A 110 -32.17 35.21 -12.91
CA ALA A 110 -30.97 35.43 -12.15
C ALA A 110 -29.73 35.89 -12.94
N GLU A 111 -29.47 37.16 -12.84
CA GLU A 111 -28.21 37.84 -13.17
C GLU A 111 -27.08 37.44 -12.17
N SER A 112 -26.69 36.18 -12.14
CA SER A 112 -25.36 35.85 -11.63
C SER A 112 -24.36 36.13 -12.75
N ASP A 113 -23.34 36.92 -12.48
CA ASP A 113 -22.31 37.25 -13.46
C ASP A 113 -21.75 35.91 -14.02
N ILE A 114 -21.81 35.78 -15.35
CA ILE A 114 -21.30 34.55 -16.04
C ILE A 114 -19.85 34.30 -15.69
N ARG A 115 -19.06 35.31 -15.37
CA ARG A 115 -17.69 35.17 -14.86
C ARG A 115 -17.66 34.38 -13.56
N ASP A 116 -18.55 34.66 -12.62
CA ASP A 116 -18.63 33.95 -11.35
C ASP A 116 -19.09 32.52 -11.54
N ARG A 117 -20.01 32.25 -12.48
CA ARG A 117 -20.44 30.90 -12.82
C ARG A 117 -19.31 30.09 -13.50
N ILE A 118 -18.61 30.68 -14.47
CA ILE A 118 -17.45 30.10 -15.11
C ILE A 118 -16.35 29.83 -14.08
N ALA A 119 -16.04 30.80 -13.24
CA ALA A 119 -15.05 30.66 -12.17
C ALA A 119 -15.42 29.50 -11.24
N ALA A 120 -16.66 29.44 -10.74
CA ALA A 120 -17.12 28.40 -9.85
C ALA A 120 -17.02 26.98 -10.49
N HIS A 121 -17.39 26.82 -11.75
CA HIS A 121 -17.26 25.54 -12.45
C HIS A 121 -15.80 25.16 -12.73
N LEU A 122 -14.96 26.11 -13.09
CA LEU A 122 -13.54 25.88 -13.32
C LEU A 122 -12.82 25.55 -12.00
N ASP A 123 -13.13 26.28 -10.94
CA ASP A 123 -12.55 26.04 -9.62
C ASP A 123 -12.95 24.66 -9.08
N ALA A 124 -14.22 24.29 -9.23
CA ALA A 124 -14.70 22.97 -8.83
C ALA A 124 -14.03 21.83 -9.65
N ALA A 125 -13.92 21.98 -10.97
CA ALA A 125 -13.29 21.01 -11.84
C ALA A 125 -11.77 20.92 -11.62
N LEU A 126 -11.11 22.07 -11.38
CA LEU A 126 -9.69 22.12 -11.03
C LEU A 126 -9.45 21.46 -9.68
N PHE A 127 -10.26 21.80 -8.67
CA PHE A 127 -10.20 21.19 -7.35
C PHE A 127 -10.34 19.67 -7.42
N GLU A 128 -11.36 19.16 -8.11
CA GLU A 128 -11.54 17.71 -8.31
C GLU A 128 -10.35 17.07 -9.01
N SER A 129 -9.79 17.71 -10.04
CA SER A 129 -8.65 17.22 -10.80
C SER A 129 -7.38 17.15 -9.94
N VAL A 130 -7.10 18.18 -9.17
CA VAL A 130 -5.96 18.24 -8.25
C VAL A 130 -6.13 17.18 -7.17
N LEU A 131 -7.29 17.13 -6.51
CA LEU A 131 -7.60 16.17 -5.46
C LEU A 131 -7.42 14.72 -5.95
N SER A 132 -8.00 14.40 -7.12
CA SER A 132 -7.85 13.06 -7.72
C SER A 132 -6.40 12.74 -8.08
N SER A 133 -5.60 13.73 -8.49
CA SER A 133 -4.17 13.55 -8.81
C SER A 133 -3.36 13.25 -7.57
N GLU A 134 -3.57 14.03 -6.49
CA GLU A 134 -2.86 13.85 -5.22
C GLU A 134 -3.20 12.50 -4.57
N VAL A 135 -4.48 12.12 -4.52
CA VAL A 135 -4.89 10.81 -3.99
C VAL A 135 -4.26 9.67 -4.80
N ARG A 136 -4.22 9.77 -6.13
CA ARG A 136 -3.57 8.75 -6.98
C ARG A 136 -2.06 8.70 -6.79
N ALA A 137 -1.41 9.79 -6.45
CA ALA A 137 0.02 9.83 -6.15
C ALA A 137 0.40 8.99 -4.92
N LEU A 138 -0.56 8.72 -4.00
CA LEU A 138 -0.37 7.82 -2.86
C LEU A 138 -0.02 6.37 -3.28
N SER A 139 -0.20 6.00 -4.55
CA SER A 139 0.25 4.71 -5.09
C SER A 139 1.77 4.49 -5.02
N THR A 140 2.54 5.53 -4.74
CA THR A 140 4.00 5.42 -4.52
C THR A 140 4.37 5.02 -3.09
N CYS A 141 3.40 5.04 -2.16
CA CYS A 141 3.61 4.62 -0.79
C CYS A 141 3.70 3.08 -0.73
N GLY A 142 4.81 2.56 -0.20
CA GLY A 142 5.05 1.12 -0.11
C GLY A 142 4.51 0.47 1.16
N GLU A 143 4.02 1.27 2.13
CA GLU A 143 3.52 0.82 3.43
C GLU A 143 2.26 1.60 3.82
N PHE A 144 1.33 0.94 4.51
CA PHE A 144 0.09 1.54 4.97
C PHE A 144 0.31 2.75 5.88
N SER A 145 1.29 2.68 6.76
CA SER A 145 1.65 3.78 7.68
C SER A 145 1.99 5.06 6.93
N HIS A 146 2.83 4.95 5.89
CA HIS A 146 3.24 6.08 5.08
C HIS A 146 2.09 6.59 4.18
N LEU A 147 1.28 5.69 3.64
CA LEU A 147 0.10 6.07 2.86
C LEU A 147 -0.88 6.85 3.73
N PHE A 148 -1.18 6.36 4.94
CA PHE A 148 -2.12 7.01 5.83
C PHE A 148 -1.61 8.38 6.31
N ASP A 149 -0.33 8.49 6.68
CA ASP A 149 0.30 9.76 7.06
C ASP A 149 0.21 10.79 5.92
N THR A 150 0.57 10.40 4.70
CA THR A 150 0.49 11.29 3.53
C THR A 150 -0.95 11.67 3.20
N LEU A 151 -1.90 10.74 3.33
CA LEU A 151 -3.33 11.02 3.16
C LEU A 151 -3.81 12.05 4.18
N VAL A 152 -3.46 11.89 5.45
CA VAL A 152 -3.79 12.83 6.53
C VAL A 152 -3.25 14.21 6.23
N GLN A 153 -1.96 14.33 5.91
CA GLN A 153 -1.31 15.60 5.56
C GLN A 153 -2.02 16.30 4.41
N PHE A 154 -2.45 15.55 3.41
CA PHE A 154 -3.18 16.11 2.28
C PHE A 154 -4.60 16.51 2.64
N VAL A 155 -5.38 15.65 3.30
CA VAL A 155 -6.79 15.90 3.64
C VAL A 155 -6.93 17.07 4.62
N SER A 156 -6.03 17.19 5.62
CA SER A 156 -6.04 18.29 6.58
C SER A 156 -5.78 19.67 5.96
N GLN A 157 -5.14 19.73 4.77
CA GLN A 157 -4.96 20.98 4.03
C GLN A 157 -6.21 21.42 3.26
N VAL A 158 -7.11 20.49 2.92
CA VAL A 158 -8.27 20.79 2.06
C VAL A 158 -9.60 20.80 2.80
N MET A 159 -9.67 20.21 3.99
CA MET A 159 -10.87 20.19 4.81
C MET A 159 -10.55 20.12 6.31
N SER A 160 -11.48 20.60 7.13
CA SER A 160 -11.38 20.54 8.59
C SER A 160 -12.29 19.45 9.14
N TYR A 161 -11.75 18.60 10.01
CA TYR A 161 -12.49 17.48 10.64
C TYR A 161 -12.02 17.27 12.08
N ARG A 162 -12.86 16.62 12.89
CA ARG A 162 -12.53 16.26 14.28
C ARG A 162 -11.65 15.01 14.33
N TRP A 163 -11.97 14.01 13.52
CA TRP A 163 -11.15 12.84 13.30
C TRP A 163 -11.38 12.24 11.91
N LEU A 164 -10.35 11.59 11.39
CA LEU A 164 -10.35 10.82 10.15
C LEU A 164 -9.82 9.42 10.46
N ALA A 165 -10.54 8.38 10.03
CA ALA A 165 -10.09 7.00 10.20
C ALA A 165 -10.24 6.19 8.91
N LEU A 166 -9.29 5.29 8.69
CA LEU A 166 -9.21 4.39 7.54
C LEU A 166 -8.97 2.97 8.02
N ALA A 167 -9.85 2.03 7.63
CA ALA A 167 -9.69 0.60 7.89
C ALA A 167 -9.57 -0.18 6.57
N VAL A 168 -8.51 -0.97 6.43
CA VAL A 168 -8.15 -1.67 5.18
C VAL A 168 -7.99 -3.17 5.43
N GLY A 169 -8.60 -3.98 4.62
CA GLY A 169 -8.31 -5.38 4.32
C GLY A 169 -8.28 -6.42 5.43
N THR A 170 -7.64 -7.52 5.11
CA THR A 170 -7.29 -8.64 6.00
C THR A 170 -5.82 -9.04 5.76
N PRO A 171 -4.89 -8.87 6.72
CA PRO A 171 -5.15 -8.39 8.09
C PRO A 171 -5.63 -6.93 8.14
N VAL A 172 -6.41 -6.59 9.17
CA VAL A 172 -7.00 -5.25 9.26
C VAL A 172 -5.93 -4.26 9.70
N HIS A 173 -5.59 -3.34 8.81
CA HIS A 173 -4.80 -2.14 9.12
C HIS A 173 -5.75 -0.99 9.42
N VAL A 174 -5.55 -0.30 10.52
CA VAL A 174 -6.38 0.84 10.94
C VAL A 174 -5.50 2.05 11.19
N GLY A 175 -5.83 3.16 10.54
CA GLY A 175 -5.27 4.48 10.82
C GLY A 175 -6.32 5.40 11.43
N LEU A 176 -5.92 6.22 12.39
CA LEU A 176 -6.74 7.25 13.02
C LEU A 176 -5.93 8.54 13.15
N HIS A 177 -6.50 9.64 12.70
CA HIS A 177 -5.96 10.98 12.92
C HIS A 177 -6.94 11.82 13.74
N CYS A 178 -6.46 12.45 14.82
CA CYS A 178 -7.25 13.29 15.70
C CYS A 178 -6.37 14.18 16.59
N HIS A 179 -6.99 15.13 17.29
CA HIS A 179 -6.32 15.92 18.33
C HIS A 179 -5.91 15.03 19.51
N PRO A 180 -4.68 15.19 20.10
CA PRO A 180 -4.16 14.35 21.17
C PRO A 180 -5.09 14.24 22.39
N ALA A 181 -5.71 15.34 22.79
CA ALA A 181 -6.64 15.37 23.93
C ALA A 181 -7.90 14.51 23.76
N LEU A 182 -8.21 14.08 22.54
CA LEU A 182 -9.43 13.33 22.18
C LEU A 182 -9.13 11.91 21.70
N GLY A 183 -7.88 11.49 21.75
CA GLY A 183 -7.43 10.23 21.13
C GLY A 183 -8.24 9.00 21.51
N GLU A 184 -8.53 8.80 22.80
CA GLU A 184 -9.30 7.64 23.27
C GLU A 184 -10.78 7.71 22.85
N GLU A 185 -11.40 8.90 22.94
CA GLU A 185 -12.78 9.12 22.52
C GLU A 185 -12.96 8.90 21.03
N CYS A 186 -12.08 9.52 20.22
CA CYS A 186 -12.10 9.38 18.77
C CYS A 186 -11.83 7.93 18.32
N GLU A 187 -10.92 7.21 19.00
CA GLU A 187 -10.67 5.81 18.69
C GLU A 187 -11.87 4.93 19.01
N ALA A 188 -12.52 5.15 20.15
CA ALA A 188 -13.73 4.39 20.52
C ALA A 188 -14.85 4.59 19.48
N GLU A 189 -15.08 5.83 19.07
CA GLU A 189 -16.07 6.15 18.04
C GLU A 189 -15.70 5.58 16.67
N ALA A 190 -14.45 5.74 16.22
CA ALA A 190 -13.97 5.21 14.95
C ALA A 190 -14.07 3.68 14.90
N ARG A 191 -13.76 2.98 15.99
CA ARG A 191 -13.92 1.53 16.11
C ARG A 191 -15.38 1.10 15.92
N GLN A 192 -16.32 1.84 16.49
CA GLN A 192 -17.75 1.56 16.35
C GLN A 192 -18.22 1.80 14.91
N VAL A 193 -17.85 2.96 14.30
CA VAL A 193 -18.30 3.35 12.96
C VAL A 193 -17.72 2.45 11.88
N LEU A 194 -16.44 2.07 11.99
CA LEU A 194 -15.73 1.22 11.03
C LEU A 194 -15.89 -0.28 11.33
N GLU A 195 -16.58 -0.66 12.43
CA GLU A 195 -16.75 -2.05 12.89
C GLU A 195 -15.42 -2.78 13.02
N ILE A 196 -14.44 -2.14 13.70
CA ILE A 196 -13.09 -2.67 13.86
C ILE A 196 -13.11 -3.79 14.91
N PRO A 197 -12.58 -5.00 14.61
CA PRO A 197 -12.51 -6.10 15.56
C PRO A 197 -11.72 -5.73 16.84
N ALA A 198 -12.12 -6.31 17.97
CA ALA A 198 -11.37 -6.16 19.21
C ALA A 198 -9.97 -6.78 19.05
N GLY A 199 -8.93 -6.07 19.56
CA GLY A 199 -7.54 -6.51 19.50
C GLY A 199 -6.76 -6.10 18.26
N CYS A 200 -7.37 -5.38 17.30
CA CYS A 200 -6.62 -4.76 16.23
C CYS A 200 -5.87 -3.52 16.73
N ASP A 201 -4.59 -3.42 16.39
CA ASP A 201 -3.79 -2.23 16.65
C ASP A 201 -4.24 -1.08 15.75
N VAL A 202 -4.26 0.14 16.29
CA VAL A 202 -4.60 1.37 15.57
C VAL A 202 -3.36 2.23 15.47
N LEU A 203 -2.97 2.54 14.24
CA LEU A 203 -1.95 3.55 13.96
C LEU A 203 -2.56 4.93 14.25
N ARG A 204 -2.20 5.53 15.38
CA ARG A 204 -2.68 6.84 15.76
C ARG A 204 -1.68 7.91 15.33
N ILE A 205 -2.17 8.89 14.57
CA ILE A 205 -1.46 10.12 14.23
C ILE A 205 -2.15 11.24 14.99
N GLU A 206 -1.41 11.92 15.85
CA GLU A 206 -1.93 13.00 16.70
C GLU A 206 -1.37 14.33 16.21
N ASP A 207 -2.27 15.32 16.07
CA ASP A 207 -1.93 16.67 15.63
C ASP A 207 -2.57 17.70 16.56
N GLU A 208 -1.75 18.58 17.17
CA GLU A 208 -2.21 19.63 18.07
C GLU A 208 -3.05 20.71 17.34
N ASP A 209 -2.86 20.85 16.03
CA ASP A 209 -3.62 21.75 15.18
C ASP A 209 -4.98 21.17 14.73
N ALA A 210 -5.21 19.88 14.99
CA ALA A 210 -6.49 19.24 14.68
C ALA A 210 -7.64 19.79 15.51
N VAL A 211 -8.86 19.77 14.95
CA VAL A 211 -10.04 20.36 15.59
C VAL A 211 -10.48 19.56 16.81
N SER A 212 -10.55 20.23 17.97
CA SER A 212 -10.98 19.63 19.25
C SER A 212 -12.45 19.86 19.62
N ASN A 213 -13.18 20.67 18.86
CA ASN A 213 -14.57 21.04 19.15
C ASN A 213 -15.53 19.85 18.99
N ALA A 214 -16.59 19.83 19.79
CA ALA A 214 -17.68 18.85 19.64
C ALA A 214 -18.36 19.01 18.27
N SER A 215 -18.83 17.93 17.69
CA SER A 215 -19.59 17.92 16.45
C SER A 215 -20.97 17.33 16.67
N SER A 216 -22.00 18.04 16.20
CA SER A 216 -23.40 17.57 16.22
C SER A 216 -23.75 16.68 15.03
N PHE A 217 -22.91 16.64 13.98
CA PHE A 217 -23.15 15.82 12.78
C PHE A 217 -22.76 14.36 13.00
N PRO A 218 -23.49 13.40 12.40
CA PRO A 218 -23.07 12.01 12.41
C PRO A 218 -21.78 11.81 11.58
N PRO A 219 -20.94 10.81 11.91
CA PRO A 219 -19.76 10.52 11.11
C PRO A 219 -20.14 10.15 9.67
N ALA A 220 -19.41 10.69 8.70
CA ALA A 220 -19.53 10.29 7.31
C ALA A 220 -18.71 9.00 7.10
N LEU A 221 -19.36 7.95 6.59
CA LEU A 221 -18.73 6.66 6.27
C LEU A 221 -18.77 6.43 4.76
N ARG A 222 -17.66 6.00 4.18
CA ARG A 222 -17.56 5.60 2.77
C ARG A 222 -16.85 4.28 2.64
N THR A 223 -17.35 3.44 1.72
CA THR A 223 -16.67 2.20 1.33
C THR A 223 -15.78 2.49 0.12
N ILE A 224 -14.55 2.02 0.20
CA ILE A 224 -13.56 2.16 -0.86
C ILE A 224 -13.53 0.86 -1.66
N HIS A 225 -13.62 0.98 -2.98
CA HIS A 225 -13.64 -0.16 -3.88
C HIS A 225 -12.43 -0.17 -4.80
N PHE A 226 -11.98 -1.38 -5.13
CA PHE A 226 -11.08 -1.62 -6.27
C PHE A 226 -11.83 -2.50 -7.29
N GLY A 227 -12.20 -1.90 -8.42
CA GLY A 227 -13.18 -2.50 -9.32
C GLY A 227 -14.54 -2.68 -8.64
N ALA A 228 -15.07 -3.90 -8.61
CA ALA A 228 -16.33 -4.24 -7.94
C ALA A 228 -16.15 -4.68 -6.47
N THR A 229 -14.91 -4.85 -5.99
CA THR A 229 -14.63 -5.41 -4.67
C THR A 229 -14.43 -4.31 -3.64
N PRO A 230 -15.16 -4.33 -2.50
CA PRO A 230 -14.88 -3.45 -1.38
C PRO A 230 -13.57 -3.90 -0.70
N ILE A 231 -12.64 -2.98 -0.50
CA ILE A 231 -11.31 -3.27 0.05
C ILE A 231 -11.01 -2.52 1.35
N ALA A 232 -11.69 -1.39 1.58
CA ALA A 232 -11.46 -0.55 2.73
C ALA A 232 -12.71 0.26 3.08
N ARG A 233 -12.71 0.85 4.28
CA ARG A 233 -13.70 1.82 4.73
C ARG A 233 -12.98 3.05 5.28
N ILE A 234 -13.43 4.22 4.88
CA ILE A 234 -12.96 5.51 5.41
C ILE A 234 -14.12 6.20 6.11
N ALA A 235 -13.86 6.73 7.27
CA ALA A 235 -14.83 7.51 8.03
C ALA A 235 -14.21 8.78 8.54
N LEU A 236 -15.00 9.82 8.61
CA LEU A 236 -14.60 11.08 9.20
C LEU A 236 -15.73 11.69 10.02
N ARG A 237 -15.38 12.42 11.05
CA ARG A 237 -16.28 13.28 11.80
C ARG A 237 -16.01 14.73 11.44
N GLU A 238 -16.97 15.38 10.78
CA GLU A 238 -16.86 16.79 10.48
C GLU A 238 -16.85 17.63 11.78
N ASN A 239 -16.36 18.86 11.71
CA ASN A 239 -16.56 19.83 12.76
C ASN A 239 -17.93 20.55 12.56
N ASP A 240 -18.35 21.36 13.53
CA ASP A 240 -19.64 22.10 13.46
C ASP A 240 -19.69 23.15 12.33
N GLN A 241 -18.57 23.39 11.63
CA GLN A 241 -18.47 24.29 10.46
C GLN A 241 -18.40 23.51 9.14
N GLY A 242 -18.67 22.20 9.14
CA GLY A 242 -18.62 21.35 7.96
C GLY A 242 -19.43 21.90 6.80
N SER A 243 -18.87 21.83 5.60
CA SER A 243 -19.50 22.34 4.39
C SER A 243 -19.93 21.18 3.47
N PRO A 244 -20.94 21.38 2.62
CA PRO A 244 -21.29 20.38 1.59
C PRO A 244 -20.11 20.02 0.68
N GLN A 245 -19.06 20.85 0.63
CA GLN A 245 -17.83 20.62 -0.12
C GLN A 245 -16.95 19.56 0.56
N ASP A 246 -16.96 19.48 1.89
CA ASP A 246 -16.20 18.50 2.66
C ASP A 246 -16.70 17.08 2.39
N LEU A 247 -18.03 16.88 2.30
CA LEU A 247 -18.61 15.59 1.91
C LEU A 247 -18.25 15.19 0.49
N ARG A 248 -18.19 16.15 -0.45
CA ARG A 248 -17.72 15.86 -1.82
C ARG A 248 -16.25 15.48 -1.84
N THR A 249 -15.42 16.09 -1.00
CA THR A 249 -14.00 15.78 -0.87
C THR A 249 -13.81 14.33 -0.44
N ILE A 250 -14.52 13.87 0.60
CA ILE A 250 -14.41 12.48 1.05
C ILE A 250 -14.96 11.48 0.00
N ASP A 251 -15.96 11.87 -0.79
CA ASP A 251 -16.47 11.06 -1.89
C ASP A 251 -15.40 10.85 -2.98
N ILE A 252 -14.66 11.91 -3.33
CA ILE A 252 -13.56 11.84 -4.31
C ILE A 252 -12.41 11.01 -3.74
N VAL A 253 -12.02 11.26 -2.49
CA VAL A 253 -10.97 10.48 -1.81
C VAL A 253 -11.33 8.99 -1.81
N ALA A 254 -12.54 8.63 -1.40
CA ALA A 254 -12.99 7.23 -1.36
C ALA A 254 -13.00 6.58 -2.75
N ARG A 255 -13.36 7.33 -3.79
CA ARG A 255 -13.38 6.85 -5.18
C ARG A 255 -11.97 6.59 -5.72
N GLU A 256 -11.03 7.48 -5.45
CA GLU A 256 -9.67 7.43 -6.02
C GLU A 256 -8.68 6.58 -5.19
N LEU A 257 -8.95 6.39 -3.90
CA LEU A 257 -8.01 5.73 -2.98
C LEU A 257 -7.90 4.22 -3.19
N GLY A 258 -8.86 3.59 -3.88
CA GLY A 258 -8.88 2.15 -4.08
C GLY A 258 -7.66 1.60 -4.83
N GLY A 259 -7.18 2.31 -5.84
CA GLY A 259 -5.96 1.97 -6.58
C GLY A 259 -4.71 2.00 -5.69
N PRO A 260 -4.40 3.15 -5.06
CA PRO A 260 -3.29 3.28 -4.12
C PRO A 260 -3.29 2.22 -3.02
N LEU A 261 -4.40 2.00 -2.32
CA LEU A 261 -4.50 0.99 -1.27
C LEU A 261 -4.20 -0.42 -1.78
N ARG A 262 -4.70 -0.77 -2.97
CA ARG A 262 -4.41 -2.09 -3.55
C ARG A 262 -2.94 -2.26 -3.89
N ILE A 263 -2.29 -1.22 -4.42
CA ILE A 263 -0.85 -1.23 -4.72
C ILE A 263 -0.05 -1.38 -3.43
N THR A 264 -0.35 -0.58 -2.39
CA THR A 264 0.32 -0.67 -1.10
C THR A 264 0.18 -2.06 -0.49
N SER A 265 -1.03 -2.63 -0.45
CA SER A 265 -1.27 -4.00 0.04
C SER A 265 -0.46 -5.04 -0.74
N LEU A 266 -0.40 -4.96 -2.07
CA LEU A 266 0.39 -5.87 -2.90
C LEU A 266 1.89 -5.73 -2.64
N VAL A 267 2.39 -4.52 -2.41
CA VAL A 267 3.80 -4.28 -2.08
C VAL A 267 4.12 -4.88 -0.71
N GLU A 268 3.29 -4.64 0.31
CA GLU A 268 3.45 -5.22 1.64
C GLU A 268 3.39 -6.76 1.60
N GLU A 269 2.40 -7.34 0.91
CA GLU A 269 2.29 -8.78 0.71
C GLU A 269 3.55 -9.36 0.04
N ALA A 270 4.04 -8.69 -1.02
CA ALA A 270 5.25 -9.09 -1.73
C ALA A 270 6.51 -8.98 -0.85
N GLN A 271 6.64 -7.90 -0.07
CA GLN A 271 7.75 -7.71 0.87
C GLN A 271 7.69 -8.75 1.99
N HIS A 272 6.49 -8.99 2.54
CA HIS A 272 6.29 -10.03 3.58
C HIS A 272 6.65 -11.41 3.05
N ALA A 273 6.14 -11.79 1.88
CA ALA A 273 6.48 -13.06 1.22
C ALA A 273 7.97 -13.16 0.86
N ALA A 274 8.61 -12.04 0.54
CA ALA A 274 10.04 -12.00 0.24
C ALA A 274 10.94 -12.12 1.47
N THR A 275 10.45 -11.77 2.66
CA THR A 275 11.26 -11.65 3.89
C THR A 275 10.88 -12.63 4.99
N THR A 276 9.64 -13.14 5.01
CA THR A 276 9.17 -14.03 6.06
C THR A 276 8.86 -15.45 5.55
N ASP A 277 8.87 -16.40 6.46
CA ASP A 277 8.38 -17.76 6.22
C ASP A 277 6.87 -17.80 6.53
N PRO A 278 6.03 -18.25 5.59
CA PRO A 278 4.57 -18.14 5.74
C PRO A 278 4.00 -19.04 6.86
N LEU A 279 4.69 -20.14 7.23
CA LEU A 279 4.22 -21.01 8.30
C LEU A 279 4.54 -20.46 9.68
N THR A 280 5.73 -19.90 9.84
CA THR A 280 6.28 -19.56 11.16
C THR A 280 6.25 -18.05 11.46
N GLY A 281 6.10 -17.20 10.44
CA GLY A 281 6.18 -15.75 10.57
C GLY A 281 7.60 -15.22 10.89
N LEU A 282 8.60 -16.09 10.97
CA LEU A 282 9.99 -15.71 11.16
C LEU A 282 10.63 -15.22 9.85
N MET A 283 11.79 -14.58 9.94
CA MET A 283 12.56 -14.30 8.74
C MET A 283 12.83 -15.59 7.96
N ASN A 284 12.61 -15.55 6.64
CA ASN A 284 13.04 -16.63 5.78
C ASN A 284 14.58 -16.62 5.63
N ARG A 285 15.14 -17.69 5.08
CA ARG A 285 16.60 -17.86 4.91
C ARG A 285 17.26 -16.65 4.22
N ARG A 286 16.61 -16.09 3.18
CA ARG A 286 17.18 -14.98 2.41
C ARG A 286 17.24 -13.69 3.24
N ALA A 287 16.17 -13.36 3.92
CA ALA A 287 16.10 -12.17 4.77
C ALA A 287 17.02 -12.28 5.97
N PHE A 288 17.10 -13.48 6.59
CA PHE A 288 18.02 -13.73 7.69
C PHE A 288 19.49 -13.54 7.28
N LEU A 289 19.90 -14.07 6.10
CA LEU A 289 21.26 -13.87 5.58
C LEU A 289 21.61 -12.39 5.40
N ALA A 290 20.70 -11.62 4.84
CA ALA A 290 20.91 -10.17 4.65
C ALA A 290 21.03 -9.44 6.00
N ALA A 291 20.18 -9.78 6.97
CA ALA A 291 20.21 -9.21 8.31
C ALA A 291 21.49 -9.62 9.08
N LEU A 292 21.90 -10.88 8.97
CA LEU A 292 23.14 -11.40 9.58
C LEU A 292 24.37 -10.67 9.03
N GLU A 293 24.44 -10.43 7.73
CA GLU A 293 25.58 -9.74 7.12
C GLU A 293 25.66 -8.27 7.57
N LEU A 294 24.51 -7.60 7.71
CA LEU A 294 24.44 -6.25 8.24
C LEU A 294 24.89 -6.22 9.71
N GLU A 295 24.43 -7.19 10.53
CA GLU A 295 24.78 -7.27 11.94
C GLU A 295 26.25 -7.65 12.14
N ARG A 296 26.81 -8.52 11.29
CA ARG A 296 28.24 -8.82 11.23
C ARG A 296 29.06 -7.55 10.97
N ALA A 297 28.66 -6.74 10.01
CA ALA A 297 29.35 -5.49 9.72
C ALA A 297 29.29 -4.49 10.90
N ARG A 298 28.15 -4.43 11.59
CA ARG A 298 27.96 -3.62 12.81
C ARG A 298 28.83 -4.13 13.96
N SER A 299 28.83 -5.46 14.21
CA SER A 299 29.64 -6.11 15.23
C SER A 299 31.12 -5.81 15.07
N LEU A 300 31.64 -5.90 13.84
CA LEU A 300 33.05 -5.57 13.54
C LEU A 300 33.35 -4.09 13.75
N ARG A 301 32.45 -3.18 13.35
CA ARG A 301 32.64 -1.73 13.49
C ARG A 301 32.63 -1.28 14.95
N HIS A 302 31.76 -1.86 15.77
CA HIS A 302 31.55 -1.46 17.16
C HIS A 302 32.22 -2.39 18.18
N ALA A 303 32.96 -3.39 17.68
CA ALA A 303 33.77 -4.31 18.50
C ALA A 303 32.99 -5.07 19.58
N TYR A 304 31.73 -5.47 19.26
CA TYR A 304 30.97 -6.38 20.12
C TYR A 304 30.90 -7.80 19.56
N ALA A 305 30.67 -8.77 20.42
CA ALA A 305 30.58 -10.16 19.99
C ALA A 305 29.28 -10.44 19.25
N LEU A 306 29.33 -11.29 18.25
CA LEU A 306 28.17 -11.83 17.53
C LEU A 306 28.27 -13.36 17.51
N SER A 307 27.20 -14.04 17.89
CA SER A 307 27.15 -15.50 17.85
C SER A 307 25.96 -15.98 17.05
N LEU A 308 26.10 -17.16 16.47
CA LEU A 308 25.07 -17.82 15.69
C LEU A 308 24.70 -19.15 16.33
N LEU A 309 23.40 -19.42 16.45
CA LEU A 309 22.84 -20.72 16.78
C LEU A 309 22.14 -21.29 15.55
N LEU A 310 22.44 -22.51 15.18
CA LEU A 310 21.69 -23.28 14.20
C LEU A 310 21.01 -24.45 14.90
N LEU A 311 19.71 -24.57 14.73
CA LEU A 311 18.85 -25.48 15.47
C LEU A 311 18.10 -26.40 14.50
N ASP A 312 17.90 -27.65 14.89
CA ASP A 312 17.13 -28.63 14.12
C ASP A 312 16.24 -29.45 15.05
N VAL A 313 15.00 -29.69 14.60
CA VAL A 313 14.02 -30.47 15.37
C VAL A 313 14.36 -31.96 15.27
N ASP A 314 14.68 -32.55 16.42
CA ASP A 314 15.06 -33.97 16.48
C ASP A 314 13.89 -34.86 16.07
N HIS A 315 14.18 -35.82 15.17
CA HIS A 315 13.21 -36.82 14.68
C HIS A 315 11.94 -36.20 14.03
N PHE A 316 12.03 -35.05 13.41
CA PHE A 316 10.88 -34.36 12.81
C PHE A 316 10.11 -35.21 11.80
N LYS A 317 10.82 -35.98 10.96
CA LYS A 317 10.18 -36.95 10.05
C LYS A 317 9.27 -37.93 10.79
N SER A 318 9.69 -38.44 11.96
CA SER A 318 8.88 -39.36 12.77
C SER A 318 7.61 -38.66 13.34
N ILE A 319 7.68 -37.36 13.59
CA ILE A 319 6.49 -36.57 13.99
C ILE A 319 5.52 -36.51 12.82
N ASN A 320 5.99 -36.17 11.62
CA ASN A 320 5.17 -36.15 10.41
C ASN A 320 4.55 -37.50 10.08
N ASP A 321 5.35 -38.59 10.21
CA ASP A 321 4.89 -39.96 9.93
C ASP A 321 3.76 -40.39 10.90
N LYS A 322 3.78 -39.91 12.15
CA LYS A 322 2.81 -40.29 13.20
C LYS A 322 1.60 -39.36 13.26
N ARG A 323 1.77 -38.05 13.00
CA ARG A 323 0.79 -36.99 13.22
C ARG A 323 0.35 -36.26 11.94
N GLY A 324 0.89 -36.67 10.80
CA GLY A 324 0.70 -35.97 9.53
C GLY A 324 1.46 -34.65 9.46
N HIS A 325 1.42 -34.01 8.31
CA HIS A 325 2.06 -32.70 8.11
C HIS A 325 1.48 -31.60 9.00
N ALA A 326 0.19 -31.62 9.29
CA ALA A 326 -0.45 -30.65 10.19
C ALA A 326 0.15 -30.69 11.61
N GLY A 327 0.46 -31.88 12.15
CA GLY A 327 1.14 -32.05 13.42
C GLY A 327 2.57 -31.48 13.39
N GLY A 328 3.31 -31.69 12.29
CA GLY A 328 4.62 -31.09 12.07
C GLY A 328 4.55 -29.58 11.97
N ASP A 329 3.61 -29.04 11.23
CA ASP A 329 3.42 -27.60 11.08
C ASP A 329 3.06 -26.91 12.41
N CYS A 330 2.27 -27.60 13.25
CA CYS A 330 1.98 -27.16 14.62
C CYS A 330 3.26 -27.05 15.47
N VAL A 331 4.14 -28.07 15.41
CA VAL A 331 5.44 -28.06 16.11
C VAL A 331 6.33 -26.92 15.61
N LEU A 332 6.45 -26.71 14.30
CA LEU A 332 7.29 -25.64 13.73
C LEU A 332 6.77 -24.25 14.12
N SER A 333 5.46 -24.02 14.03
CA SER A 333 4.82 -22.76 14.42
C SER A 333 4.97 -22.47 15.91
N TRP A 334 4.88 -23.50 16.73
CA TRP A 334 5.08 -23.39 18.16
C TRP A 334 6.55 -23.07 18.50
N LEU A 335 7.52 -23.79 17.88
CA LEU A 335 8.93 -23.53 18.09
C LEU A 335 9.32 -22.11 17.68
N ALA A 336 8.77 -21.62 16.57
CA ALA A 336 8.98 -20.24 16.13
C ALA A 336 8.56 -19.22 17.19
N ARG A 337 7.37 -19.38 17.78
CA ARG A 337 6.88 -18.51 18.86
C ARG A 337 7.76 -18.58 20.10
N LEU A 338 8.21 -19.77 20.46
CA LEU A 338 9.14 -19.95 21.60
C LEU A 338 10.47 -19.24 21.33
N LEU A 339 11.05 -19.39 20.14
CA LEU A 339 12.29 -18.71 19.77
C LEU A 339 12.15 -17.19 19.83
N GLN A 340 11.04 -16.63 19.34
CA GLN A 340 10.76 -15.19 19.45
C GLN A 340 10.66 -14.71 20.92
N GLN A 341 10.03 -15.50 21.79
CA GLN A 341 9.92 -15.18 23.22
C GLN A 341 11.26 -15.28 23.96
N GLN A 342 12.13 -16.19 23.54
CA GLN A 342 13.46 -16.38 24.14
C GLN A 342 14.50 -15.40 23.61
N ALA A 343 14.31 -14.85 22.40
CA ALA A 343 15.18 -13.88 21.78
C ALA A 343 14.96 -12.47 22.37
N ARG A 344 16.05 -11.69 22.46
CA ARG A 344 15.97 -10.27 22.80
C ARG A 344 15.55 -9.47 21.56
N LYS A 345 15.07 -8.24 21.75
CA LYS A 345 14.68 -7.34 20.66
C LYS A 345 15.80 -7.08 19.63
N VAL A 346 17.06 -7.22 20.05
CA VAL A 346 18.24 -7.05 19.18
C VAL A 346 18.71 -8.33 18.51
N ASP A 347 18.22 -9.49 18.93
CA ASP A 347 18.56 -10.78 18.33
C ASP A 347 17.73 -10.98 17.05
N ILE A 348 18.29 -11.73 16.09
CA ILE A 348 17.67 -12.01 14.81
C ILE A 348 17.27 -13.48 14.78
N VAL A 349 16.02 -13.77 14.48
CA VAL A 349 15.46 -15.13 14.44
C VAL A 349 14.93 -15.43 13.05
N GLY A 350 15.26 -16.61 12.51
CA GLY A 350 14.82 -17.02 11.18
C GLY A 350 14.56 -18.53 11.08
N ARG A 351 13.79 -18.92 10.06
CA ARG A 351 13.68 -20.31 9.61
C ARG A 351 14.69 -20.55 8.51
N TRP A 352 15.59 -21.52 8.73
CA TRP A 352 16.69 -21.79 7.81
C TRP A 352 16.32 -22.79 6.73
N GLY A 353 15.54 -23.81 7.07
CA GLY A 353 15.10 -24.88 6.19
C GLY A 353 13.77 -25.47 6.63
N GLY A 354 13.46 -26.68 6.19
CA GLY A 354 12.19 -27.35 6.52
C GLY A 354 11.92 -27.47 8.01
N GLU A 355 12.88 -28.00 8.75
CA GLU A 355 12.82 -28.22 10.21
C GLU A 355 13.94 -27.50 10.98
N GLU A 356 14.68 -26.60 10.27
CA GLU A 356 15.84 -25.92 10.77
C GLU A 356 15.53 -24.45 11.06
N PHE A 357 16.04 -23.96 12.20
CA PHE A 357 15.91 -22.59 12.63
C PHE A 357 17.29 -21.99 12.91
N VAL A 358 17.37 -20.68 12.90
CA VAL A 358 18.61 -19.94 13.10
C VAL A 358 18.38 -18.72 13.97
N VAL A 359 19.33 -18.45 14.89
CA VAL A 359 19.29 -17.29 15.79
C VAL A 359 20.66 -16.61 15.79
N ALA A 360 20.70 -15.32 15.48
CA ALA A 360 21.89 -14.50 15.65
C ALA A 360 21.77 -13.69 16.95
N LEU A 361 22.73 -13.83 17.85
CA LEU A 361 22.77 -13.25 19.18
C LEU A 361 23.73 -12.04 19.17
N SER A 362 23.18 -10.85 19.14
CA SER A 362 23.96 -9.60 19.17
C SER A 362 24.51 -9.33 20.58
N GLY A 363 25.80 -9.02 20.67
CA GLY A 363 26.48 -8.78 21.95
C GLY A 363 26.78 -10.03 22.78
N ALA A 364 26.53 -11.23 22.25
CA ALA A 364 26.82 -12.49 22.94
C ALA A 364 28.12 -13.13 22.43
N GLY A 365 29.06 -13.32 23.30
CA GLY A 365 30.25 -14.14 23.04
C GLY A 365 29.97 -15.64 23.24
N GLU A 366 31.00 -16.48 23.15
CA GLU A 366 30.88 -17.95 23.17
C GLU A 366 30.10 -18.49 24.38
N ALA A 367 30.49 -18.06 25.59
CA ALA A 367 29.81 -18.48 26.83
C ALA A 367 28.33 -17.98 26.86
N GLY A 368 28.08 -16.76 26.38
CA GLY A 368 26.73 -16.23 26.31
C GLY A 368 25.85 -16.98 25.29
N ALA A 369 26.46 -17.41 24.20
CA ALA A 369 25.77 -18.21 23.16
C ALA A 369 25.45 -19.61 23.69
N GLU A 370 26.37 -20.26 24.41
CA GLU A 370 26.16 -21.56 25.04
C GLU A 370 25.01 -21.52 26.07
N VAL A 371 25.00 -20.50 26.95
CA VAL A 371 23.93 -20.29 27.94
C VAL A 371 22.58 -20.05 27.26
N ALA A 372 22.55 -19.22 26.21
CA ALA A 372 21.31 -18.96 25.46
C ALA A 372 20.81 -20.21 24.73
N ALA A 373 21.70 -20.96 24.08
CA ALA A 373 21.36 -22.18 23.41
C ALA A 373 20.82 -23.26 24.36
N GLU A 374 21.45 -23.45 25.53
CA GLU A 374 21.00 -24.42 26.54
C GLU A 374 19.64 -24.01 27.16
N ARG A 375 19.42 -22.71 27.38
CA ARG A 375 18.12 -22.20 27.80
C ARG A 375 17.02 -22.52 26.79
N ILE A 376 17.27 -22.29 25.49
CA ILE A 376 16.32 -22.62 24.42
C ILE A 376 16.08 -24.12 24.37
N ARG A 377 17.15 -24.94 24.38
CA ARG A 377 17.04 -26.40 24.38
C ARG A 377 16.20 -26.94 25.54
N ALA A 378 16.48 -26.46 26.74
CA ALA A 378 15.76 -26.87 27.94
C ALA A 378 14.28 -26.42 27.91
N ALA A 379 14.00 -25.23 27.41
CA ALA A 379 12.63 -24.74 27.23
C ALA A 379 11.84 -25.63 26.23
N VAL A 380 12.44 -26.01 25.12
CA VAL A 380 11.81 -26.91 24.15
C VAL A 380 11.54 -28.29 24.76
N GLN A 381 12.53 -28.86 25.48
CA GLN A 381 12.37 -30.18 26.10
C GLN A 381 11.31 -30.20 27.21
N ALA A 382 11.12 -29.09 27.92
CA ALA A 382 10.16 -29.01 29.05
C ALA A 382 8.72 -28.82 28.58
N MET A 383 8.50 -28.44 27.34
CA MET A 383 7.18 -28.09 26.82
C MET A 383 6.50 -29.26 26.08
N VAL A 384 5.20 -29.24 26.11
CA VAL A 384 4.33 -30.18 25.41
C VAL A 384 3.54 -29.40 24.38
N VAL A 385 3.72 -29.72 23.09
CA VAL A 385 2.94 -29.16 22.00
C VAL A 385 1.66 -29.96 21.87
N LYS A 386 0.52 -29.32 21.75
CA LYS A 386 -0.77 -29.98 21.45
C LYS A 386 -1.10 -29.75 19.98
N ASP A 387 -1.41 -30.81 19.26
CA ASP A 387 -1.94 -30.74 17.90
C ASP A 387 -3.44 -30.33 17.90
N GLU A 388 -4.04 -30.24 16.72
CA GLU A 388 -5.45 -29.87 16.55
C GLU A 388 -6.40 -30.87 17.24
N ASP A 389 -6.00 -32.14 17.35
CA ASP A 389 -6.75 -33.18 18.05
C ASP A 389 -6.44 -33.21 19.56
N SER A 390 -5.78 -32.18 20.11
CA SER A 390 -5.33 -32.08 21.51
C SER A 390 -4.39 -33.21 21.96
N GLN A 391 -3.73 -33.89 21.01
CA GLN A 391 -2.74 -34.92 21.32
C GLN A 391 -1.39 -34.29 21.64
N GLU A 392 -0.73 -34.81 22.65
CA GLU A 392 0.56 -34.33 23.12
C GLU A 392 1.71 -34.77 22.21
N ILE A 393 2.57 -33.81 21.85
CA ILE A 393 3.79 -34.03 21.07
C ILE A 393 4.97 -33.51 21.89
N HIS A 394 5.89 -34.42 22.24
CA HIS A 394 7.15 -34.08 22.89
C HIS A 394 8.23 -33.87 21.83
N VAL A 395 8.94 -32.75 21.95
CA VAL A 395 9.93 -32.32 20.97
C VAL A 395 11.25 -32.05 21.67
N THR A 396 12.34 -32.42 21.02
CA THR A 396 13.70 -31.98 21.41
C THR A 396 14.37 -31.36 20.18
N ILE A 397 15.44 -30.60 20.43
CA ILE A 397 16.22 -29.94 19.38
C ILE A 397 17.72 -30.18 19.60
N SER A 398 18.44 -30.26 18.49
CA SER A 398 19.90 -30.25 18.47
C SER A 398 20.39 -28.88 18.03
N ILE A 399 21.35 -28.31 18.75
CA ILE A 399 21.83 -26.94 18.52
C ILE A 399 23.33 -26.93 18.29
N GLY A 400 23.77 -26.27 17.21
CA GLY A 400 25.15 -25.86 16.99
C GLY A 400 25.32 -24.38 17.29
N ALA A 401 26.27 -24.01 18.16
CA ALA A 401 26.54 -22.63 18.55
C ALA A 401 27.96 -22.21 18.14
N CYS A 402 28.10 -21.06 17.48
CA CYS A 402 29.41 -20.51 17.09
C CYS A 402 29.48 -19.02 17.30
N CYS A 403 30.60 -18.54 17.86
CA CYS A 403 30.89 -17.11 17.94
C CYS A 403 31.67 -16.67 16.69
N LEU A 404 31.32 -15.50 16.12
CA LEU A 404 32.03 -14.87 15.01
C LEU A 404 33.50 -14.63 15.36
N VAL A 405 34.39 -14.91 14.43
CA VAL A 405 35.82 -14.59 14.54
C VAL A 405 36.23 -13.54 13.53
N ALA A 406 37.31 -12.81 13.83
CA ALA A 406 37.81 -11.76 12.95
C ALA A 406 38.17 -12.32 11.57
N GLY A 407 37.70 -11.64 10.50
CA GLY A 407 37.91 -12.04 9.11
C GLY A 407 36.99 -13.14 8.56
N GLU A 408 36.08 -13.66 9.38
CA GLU A 408 35.09 -14.66 8.97
C GLU A 408 33.90 -14.02 8.25
N THR A 409 33.42 -14.66 7.18
CA THR A 409 32.18 -14.28 6.50
C THR A 409 30.96 -14.87 7.22
N ALA A 410 29.77 -14.35 6.93
CA ALA A 410 28.52 -14.92 7.46
C ALA A 410 28.35 -16.38 7.05
N GLU A 411 28.68 -16.72 5.79
CA GLU A 411 28.61 -18.08 5.29
C GLU A 411 29.52 -19.05 6.06
N GLN A 412 30.75 -18.63 6.33
CA GLN A 412 31.71 -19.44 7.12
C GLN A 412 31.25 -19.65 8.56
N LEU A 413 30.65 -18.63 9.18
CA LEU A 413 30.06 -18.75 10.52
C LEU A 413 28.90 -19.77 10.52
N ILE A 414 28.03 -19.72 9.49
CA ILE A 414 26.91 -20.66 9.32
C ILE A 414 27.43 -22.08 9.12
N ASP A 415 28.42 -22.29 8.25
CA ASP A 415 29.00 -23.61 8.01
C ASP A 415 29.59 -24.23 9.30
N ARG A 416 30.21 -23.42 10.15
CA ARG A 416 30.71 -23.89 11.47
C ARG A 416 29.58 -24.25 12.42
N ALA A 417 28.52 -23.46 12.45
CA ALA A 417 27.35 -23.74 13.27
C ALA A 417 26.64 -25.03 12.80
N ASP A 418 26.54 -25.25 11.46
CA ASP A 418 25.99 -26.47 10.88
C ASP A 418 26.79 -27.69 11.28
N GLN A 419 28.13 -27.67 11.15
CA GLN A 419 29.00 -28.73 11.60
C GLN A 419 28.86 -29.02 13.10
N ALA A 420 28.65 -28.01 13.92
CA ALA A 420 28.39 -28.14 15.35
C ALA A 420 27.04 -28.82 15.61
N MET A 421 25.99 -28.38 14.93
CA MET A 421 24.66 -28.99 14.99
C MET A 421 24.67 -30.45 14.55
N TYR A 422 25.38 -30.77 13.47
CA TYR A 422 25.55 -32.15 13.03
C TYR A 422 26.20 -32.99 14.11
N ARG A 423 27.23 -32.48 14.80
CA ARG A 423 27.86 -33.19 15.96
C ARG A 423 26.88 -33.36 17.13
N ALA A 424 25.98 -32.39 17.37
CA ALA A 424 24.93 -32.52 18.37
C ALA A 424 23.97 -33.69 18.03
N LYS A 425 23.56 -33.80 16.76
CA LYS A 425 22.72 -34.89 16.26
C LYS A 425 23.45 -36.25 16.38
N ALA A 426 24.70 -36.33 15.93
CA ALA A 426 25.51 -37.54 15.99
C ALA A 426 25.82 -37.98 17.43
N GLY A 427 25.97 -37.03 18.36
CA GLY A 427 26.26 -37.27 19.77
C GLY A 427 25.08 -37.79 20.59
N GLY A 428 23.89 -38.00 20.01
CA GLY A 428 22.68 -38.50 20.69
C GLY A 428 21.55 -37.49 20.80
N ARG A 429 21.60 -36.38 20.05
CA ARG A 429 20.56 -35.36 19.97
C ARG A 429 20.27 -34.63 21.29
N ASN A 430 19.24 -33.81 21.33
CA ASN A 430 18.80 -33.03 22.52
C ASN A 430 19.96 -32.40 23.28
N ARG A 431 20.84 -31.69 22.57
CA ARG A 431 22.03 -31.05 23.17
C ARG A 431 22.52 -29.86 22.39
N VAL A 432 23.35 -29.10 23.04
CA VAL A 432 24.13 -28.00 22.48
C VAL A 432 25.56 -28.48 22.20
N VAL A 433 26.11 -28.12 21.06
CA VAL A 433 27.54 -28.28 20.76
C VAL A 433 28.09 -26.92 20.33
N VAL A 434 29.10 -26.46 21.02
CA VAL A 434 29.84 -25.24 20.62
C VAL A 434 30.91 -25.61 19.60
N GLY A 435 30.88 -24.91 18.46
CA GLY A 435 31.85 -25.10 17.39
C GLY A 435 33.23 -24.55 17.74
N PRO A 436 34.32 -25.21 17.36
CA PRO A 436 35.68 -24.73 17.67
C PRO A 436 35.93 -23.39 16.97
N ARG A 437 36.72 -22.55 17.61
CA ARG A 437 37.26 -21.35 16.97
C ARG A 437 38.33 -21.76 15.95
N PRO A 438 38.28 -21.24 14.71
CA PRO A 438 39.36 -21.44 13.74
C PRO A 438 40.67 -20.89 14.32
N ARG A 439 41.76 -21.59 14.10
CA ARG A 439 43.08 -21.08 14.47
C ARG A 439 43.47 -19.89 13.60
N PRO A 440 44.12 -18.86 14.14
CA PRO A 440 44.67 -17.75 13.34
C PRO A 440 45.57 -18.30 12.23
N GLY A 441 45.23 -18.05 10.94
CA GLY A 441 45.99 -18.52 9.80
C GLY A 441 45.48 -19.81 9.13
N GLU A 442 44.52 -20.52 9.67
CA GLU A 442 43.79 -21.59 8.97
C GLU A 442 42.82 -20.94 8.00
N ALA A 443 43.25 -20.77 6.75
CA ALA A 443 42.31 -20.45 5.69
C ALA A 443 41.28 -21.60 5.60
N LEU A 444 40.05 -21.33 5.98
CA LEU A 444 38.93 -22.27 5.86
C LEU A 444 38.85 -22.73 4.41
N ARG A 445 39.33 -23.95 4.14
CA ARG A 445 39.21 -24.60 2.84
C ARG A 445 37.73 -24.75 2.54
N LYS A 446 37.27 -24.17 1.42
CA LYS A 446 35.92 -24.38 0.88
C LYS A 446 35.70 -25.89 0.72
N THR A 447 35.03 -26.51 1.65
CA THR A 447 34.48 -27.85 1.47
C THR A 447 33.09 -27.65 0.88
N LEU A 448 33.00 -27.51 -0.43
CA LEU A 448 31.76 -27.63 -1.19
C LEU A 448 31.37 -29.12 -1.14
N THR A 449 30.66 -29.54 -0.12
CA THR A 449 29.94 -30.83 -0.16
C THR A 449 28.57 -30.52 -0.77
N LEU A 450 28.50 -30.67 -2.10
CA LEU A 450 27.24 -30.78 -2.83
C LEU A 450 26.56 -32.06 -2.31
N HIS A 451 25.51 -31.92 -1.52
CA HIS A 451 24.59 -33.00 -1.22
C HIS A 451 23.76 -33.24 -2.51
N ILE A 452 24.23 -34.18 -3.34
CA ILE A 452 23.46 -34.74 -4.45
C ILE A 452 22.48 -35.71 -3.82
N PRO A 453 21.16 -35.56 -3.98
CA PRO A 453 20.21 -36.58 -3.57
C PRO A 453 20.49 -37.84 -4.38
N GLN A 454 20.77 -38.97 -3.72
CA GLN A 454 20.83 -40.26 -4.37
C GLN A 454 19.46 -40.58 -4.99
N GLU A 455 19.41 -40.65 -6.30
CA GLU A 455 18.28 -41.21 -7.03
C GLU A 455 18.04 -42.65 -6.52
N VAL A 456 16.84 -42.87 -6.01
CA VAL A 456 16.34 -44.19 -5.63
C VAL A 456 16.15 -44.97 -6.93
N GLU A 457 17.06 -45.90 -7.21
CA GLU A 457 16.85 -46.90 -8.24
C GLU A 457 15.54 -47.66 -7.98
N LYS A 458 14.63 -47.58 -8.94
CA LYS A 458 13.42 -48.41 -8.96
C LYS A 458 13.83 -49.85 -9.29
N PRO A 459 13.46 -50.87 -8.51
CA PRO A 459 13.57 -52.24 -8.92
C PRO A 459 12.58 -52.56 -10.06
N ARG A 460 13.04 -53.39 -11.00
CA ARG A 460 12.31 -53.92 -12.16
C ARG A 460 11.11 -54.79 -11.77
#